data_dd81a98b1fa63f0693fff2ff81e9b758
#
_entry.id   dd81a98b1fa63f0693fff2ff81e9b758
#
_cell.length_a   1.000
_cell.length_b   1.000
_cell.length_c   1.000
_cell.angle_alpha   90.00
_cell.angle_beta   90.00
_cell.angle_gamma   90.00
#
_symmetry.space_group_name_H-M   'P 1'
#
loop_
_entity.id
_entity.type
_entity.pdbx_description
1 polymer ?
#
loop_
_entity_poly.entity_id
_entity_poly.type
_entity_poly.pdbx_seq_one_letter_code
_entity_poly.pdbx_strand_id
1 'polypeptide(L)'
;MRIVWGAVVAAPVLFASCVFAQTPKSGATVADVFYEAESKYMFGFVDGADIGNEGEKAFEYEGTGSFQKRGGRYSAVEHEFEFEHVPTQNFAYELSLHGLSHSISGVEDLNDFHATQFSGASAKLRYLILGRGPGSPIGLTVSAEPEWARIDGEDGTQTRSYGSTFKIVADTELIPNRLYAALNLIYEPSTAKPAGADMWERSSSGGVALGLAYRVTPTVAFGVGAEYDSAYDGLAFQTFDGHALFVGPTLQINFTPKILLAAAFSAQVAGHAVDDPRALDLTNFERYRANLKLEFEF
;
A
#
# COMPACT_ATOMS: atom_id res chain seq x y z
N MET A 1 35.85 -17.90 11.21
CA MET A 1 35.79 -16.59 10.56
C MET A 1 35.95 -16.81 9.07
N ARG A 2 34.84 -16.98 8.34
CA ARG A 2 34.83 -17.09 6.88
C ARG A 2 33.69 -16.18 6.40
N ILE A 3 34.07 -15.07 5.82
CA ILE A 3 33.18 -14.08 5.20
C ILE A 3 32.74 -14.66 3.86
N VAL A 4 31.45 -14.94 3.71
CA VAL A 4 30.85 -15.31 2.42
C VAL A 4 30.18 -14.05 1.86
N TRP A 5 30.77 -13.49 0.82
CA TRP A 5 30.17 -12.41 0.05
C TRP A 5 29.07 -12.99 -0.83
N GLY A 6 27.82 -12.73 -0.50
CA GLY A 6 26.69 -12.97 -1.39
C GLY A 6 26.62 -11.85 -2.44
N ALA A 7 26.84 -12.21 -3.70
CA ALA A 7 26.71 -11.27 -4.81
C ALA A 7 25.24 -10.96 -5.05
N VAL A 8 24.84 -9.71 -4.84
CA VAL A 8 23.57 -9.17 -5.30
C VAL A 8 23.63 -9.09 -6.83
N VAL A 9 22.94 -9.98 -7.51
CA VAL A 9 22.75 -9.88 -8.95
C VAL A 9 21.62 -8.89 -9.21
N ALA A 10 21.98 -7.64 -9.47
CA ALA A 10 21.07 -6.67 -10.03
C ALA A 10 20.80 -7.05 -11.50
N ALA A 11 19.62 -7.56 -11.80
CA ALA A 11 19.19 -7.76 -13.18
C ALA A 11 18.87 -6.39 -13.80
N PRO A 12 19.51 -6.00 -14.91
CA PRO A 12 19.13 -4.79 -15.62
C PRO A 12 17.78 -5.03 -16.32
N VAL A 13 16.75 -4.31 -15.90
CA VAL A 13 15.50 -4.22 -16.65
C VAL A 13 15.77 -3.35 -17.87
N LEU A 14 15.98 -3.96 -19.02
CA LEU A 14 16.08 -3.30 -20.31
C LEU A 14 14.69 -2.78 -20.71
N PHE A 15 14.43 -1.50 -20.52
CA PHE A 15 13.31 -0.83 -21.16
C PHE A 15 13.60 -0.71 -22.65
N ALA A 16 12.99 -1.59 -23.45
CA ALA A 16 12.95 -1.42 -24.90
C ALA A 16 11.98 -0.28 -25.23
N SER A 17 12.51 0.87 -25.58
CA SER A 17 11.75 2.02 -26.08
C SER A 17 11.20 1.71 -27.46
N CYS A 18 9.98 1.16 -27.55
CA CYS A 18 9.26 1.10 -28.81
C CYS A 18 8.66 2.49 -29.12
N VAL A 19 9.37 3.29 -29.86
CA VAL A 19 8.82 4.50 -30.49
C VAL A 19 7.95 4.08 -31.65
N PHE A 20 6.64 4.05 -31.46
CA PHE A 20 5.70 3.96 -32.55
C PHE A 20 5.33 5.37 -33.03
N ALA A 21 5.83 5.74 -34.20
CA ALA A 21 5.38 6.94 -34.89
C ALA A 21 3.92 6.76 -35.31
N GLN A 22 3.00 7.53 -34.72
CA GLN A 22 1.61 7.57 -35.13
C GLN A 22 1.44 8.51 -36.32
N THR A 23 1.02 7.99 -37.44
CA THR A 23 0.45 8.76 -38.55
C THR A 23 -1.03 9.07 -38.26
N PRO A 24 -1.49 10.32 -38.37
CA PRO A 24 -2.90 10.65 -38.14
C PRO A 24 -3.75 10.09 -39.27
N LYS A 25 -4.66 9.15 -38.98
CA LYS A 25 -5.74 8.75 -39.85
C LYS A 25 -6.97 9.58 -39.54
N SER A 26 -7.37 10.43 -40.53
CA SER A 26 -8.67 11.05 -40.60
C SER A 26 -9.73 9.97 -40.78
N GLY A 27 -10.66 9.86 -39.82
CA GLY A 27 -11.87 9.05 -39.88
C GLY A 27 -12.64 9.26 -38.58
N ALA A 28 -13.89 9.71 -38.66
CA ALA A 28 -14.73 9.88 -37.48
C ALA A 28 -14.89 8.53 -36.75
N THR A 29 -14.05 8.30 -35.77
CA THR A 29 -14.13 7.19 -34.85
C THR A 29 -15.15 7.50 -33.78
N VAL A 30 -15.96 6.52 -33.43
CA VAL A 30 -16.69 6.45 -32.16
C VAL A 30 -15.75 7.00 -31.07
N ALA A 31 -16.17 8.08 -30.42
CA ALA A 31 -15.41 8.73 -29.38
C ALA A 31 -14.90 7.64 -28.43
N ASP A 32 -13.60 7.62 -28.20
CA ASP A 32 -13.00 6.62 -27.34
C ASP A 32 -13.67 6.76 -25.98
N VAL A 33 -14.45 5.77 -25.59
CA VAL A 33 -15.26 5.80 -24.36
C VAL A 33 -14.37 5.78 -23.14
N PHE A 34 -13.07 5.47 -23.33
CA PHE A 34 -12.06 5.46 -22.28
C PHE A 34 -11.38 6.82 -22.22
N TYR A 35 -11.66 7.58 -21.18
CA TYR A 35 -10.97 8.82 -20.83
C TYR A 35 -9.81 8.52 -19.88
N GLU A 36 -8.92 9.47 -19.68
CA GLU A 36 -7.84 9.38 -18.71
C GLU A 36 -8.40 8.97 -17.35
N ALA A 37 -7.77 7.99 -16.71
CA ALA A 37 -8.20 7.45 -15.43
C ALA A 37 -7.20 7.80 -14.35
N GLU A 38 -7.71 8.17 -13.22
CA GLU A 38 -6.92 8.29 -12.01
C GLU A 38 -6.35 6.93 -11.61
N SER A 39 -5.04 6.91 -11.39
CA SER A 39 -4.33 5.67 -11.04
C SER A 39 -4.25 5.43 -9.55
N LYS A 40 -4.58 6.42 -8.71
CA LYS A 40 -4.38 6.45 -7.26
C LYS A 40 -4.73 5.12 -6.58
N TYR A 41 -5.90 4.53 -6.88
CA TYR A 41 -6.40 3.31 -6.23
C TYR A 41 -6.52 2.10 -7.14
N MET A 42 -5.93 2.17 -8.33
CA MET A 42 -6.13 1.16 -9.38
C MET A 42 -5.49 -0.19 -9.07
N PHE A 43 -4.53 -0.21 -8.17
CA PHE A 43 -3.64 -1.35 -7.96
C PHE A 43 -3.80 -2.03 -6.58
N GLY A 44 -4.85 -1.70 -5.82
CA GLY A 44 -5.12 -2.29 -4.51
C GLY A 44 -4.16 -1.79 -3.43
N PHE A 45 -3.29 -2.64 -2.91
CA PHE A 45 -2.28 -2.26 -1.92
C PHE A 45 -1.12 -1.42 -2.49
N VAL A 46 -1.04 -1.30 -3.80
CA VAL A 46 -0.01 -0.51 -4.50
C VAL A 46 -0.61 0.83 -4.90
N ASP A 47 0.01 1.93 -4.53
CA ASP A 47 -0.47 3.26 -4.88
C ASP A 47 -0.10 3.63 -6.32
N GLY A 48 -0.98 4.38 -7.00
CA GLY A 48 -0.64 5.11 -8.21
C GLY A 48 -0.07 6.50 -7.92
N ALA A 49 0.64 7.06 -8.89
CA ALA A 49 1.30 8.36 -8.72
C ALA A 49 0.35 9.56 -8.78
N ASP A 50 -0.90 9.35 -9.18
CA ASP A 50 -1.91 10.40 -9.24
C ASP A 50 -2.28 10.91 -7.84
N ILE A 51 -2.52 12.22 -7.70
CA ILE A 51 -2.88 12.86 -6.43
C ILE A 51 -4.24 13.58 -6.49
N GLY A 52 -5.00 13.40 -7.59
CA GLY A 52 -6.26 14.10 -7.84
C GLY A 52 -6.08 15.50 -8.46
N ASN A 53 -7.18 16.21 -8.64
CA ASN A 53 -7.24 17.50 -9.31
C ASN A 53 -7.19 18.66 -8.31
N GLU A 54 -6.61 19.82 -8.71
CA GLU A 54 -6.59 21.02 -7.86
C GLU A 54 -8.00 21.45 -7.45
N GLY A 55 -8.20 21.63 -6.13
CA GLY A 55 -9.46 21.97 -5.51
C GLY A 55 -10.30 20.77 -5.09
N GLU A 56 -9.93 19.57 -5.48
CA GLU A 56 -10.61 18.32 -5.13
C GLU A 56 -10.60 18.07 -3.62
N LYS A 57 -11.70 17.51 -3.14
CA LYS A 57 -11.88 17.07 -1.77
C LYS A 57 -12.63 15.75 -1.76
N ALA A 58 -12.21 14.84 -0.92
CA ALA A 58 -12.87 13.58 -0.75
C ALA A 58 -13.00 13.18 0.73
N PHE A 59 -13.99 12.37 1.01
CA PHE A 59 -14.04 11.52 2.18
C PHE A 59 -13.83 10.08 1.75
N GLU A 60 -12.98 9.39 2.50
CA GLU A 60 -12.65 8.01 2.24
C GLU A 60 -12.84 7.15 3.49
N TYR A 61 -13.28 5.94 3.27
CA TYR A 61 -13.20 4.85 4.21
C TYR A 61 -12.31 3.77 3.64
N GLU A 62 -11.30 3.36 4.41
CA GLU A 62 -10.47 2.21 4.10
C GLU A 62 -10.55 1.17 5.21
N GLY A 63 -10.78 -0.08 4.83
CA GLY A 63 -10.71 -1.23 5.71
C GLY A 63 -9.59 -2.15 5.28
N THR A 64 -8.52 -2.27 6.06
CA THR A 64 -7.40 -3.18 5.80
C THR A 64 -7.39 -4.31 6.82
N GLY A 65 -7.55 -5.54 6.34
CA GLY A 65 -7.61 -6.73 7.17
C GLY A 65 -6.38 -7.61 7.02
N SER A 66 -5.84 -8.05 8.16
CA SER A 66 -4.77 -9.03 8.31
C SER A 66 -5.33 -10.31 8.92
N PHE A 67 -5.14 -11.45 8.24
CA PHE A 67 -5.78 -12.70 8.62
C PHE A 67 -4.79 -13.85 8.67
N GLN A 68 -4.96 -14.68 9.72
CA GLN A 68 -4.22 -15.91 9.95
C GLN A 68 -2.71 -15.71 10.22
N LYS A 69 -2.34 -15.98 11.47
CA LYS A 69 -0.96 -16.18 11.96
C LYS A 69 -0.73 -17.64 12.33
N ARG A 70 0.35 -17.96 13.05
CA ARG A 70 0.66 -19.32 13.51
C ARG A 70 -0.35 -19.80 14.55
N GLY A 71 -0.94 -20.94 14.30
CA GLY A 71 -1.95 -21.53 15.18
C GLY A 71 -3.26 -20.75 15.18
N GLY A 72 -4.25 -21.23 15.91
CA GLY A 72 -5.48 -20.54 16.27
C GLY A 72 -6.26 -19.84 15.15
N ARG A 73 -6.93 -18.77 15.54
CA ARG A 73 -7.64 -17.85 14.65
C ARG A 73 -7.14 -16.44 14.89
N TYR A 74 -6.73 -15.75 13.85
CA TYR A 74 -6.26 -14.37 13.86
C TYR A 74 -7.01 -13.54 12.82
N SER A 75 -7.51 -12.41 13.26
CA SER A 75 -8.02 -11.34 12.42
C SER A 75 -7.78 -10.01 13.12
N ALA A 76 -7.07 -9.12 12.45
CA ALA A 76 -6.96 -7.71 12.80
C ALA A 76 -7.47 -6.90 11.60
N VAL A 77 -8.41 -5.99 11.83
CA VAL A 77 -8.96 -5.12 10.78
C VAL A 77 -8.78 -3.68 11.23
N GLU A 78 -8.00 -2.94 10.47
CA GLU A 78 -7.90 -1.50 10.59
C GLU A 78 -9.04 -0.83 9.83
N HIS A 79 -9.62 0.18 10.43
CA HIS A 79 -10.65 1.03 9.87
C HIS A 79 -10.10 2.45 9.84
N GLU A 80 -9.89 2.98 8.66
CA GLU A 80 -9.42 4.34 8.43
C GLU A 80 -10.57 5.19 7.89
N PHE A 81 -10.73 6.38 8.47
CA PHE A 81 -11.63 7.42 8.00
C PHE A 81 -10.80 8.64 7.66
N GLU A 82 -10.75 8.96 6.39
CA GLU A 82 -9.86 9.97 5.83
C GLU A 82 -10.63 11.15 5.23
N PHE A 83 -10.07 12.33 5.40
CA PHE A 83 -10.41 13.52 4.64
C PHE A 83 -9.22 13.94 3.78
N GLU A 84 -9.41 13.98 2.47
CA GLU A 84 -8.43 14.42 1.50
C GLU A 84 -8.73 15.80 0.95
N HIS A 85 -7.68 16.56 0.64
CA HIS A 85 -7.76 17.80 -0.12
C HIS A 85 -6.52 18.01 -0.97
N VAL A 86 -6.74 18.45 -2.21
CA VAL A 86 -5.71 18.81 -3.21
C VAL A 86 -5.66 20.33 -3.40
N PRO A 87 -4.95 21.10 -2.55
CA PRO A 87 -4.95 22.56 -2.64
C PRO A 87 -4.20 23.12 -3.85
N THR A 88 -3.31 22.33 -4.47
CA THR A 88 -2.59 22.71 -5.68
C THR A 88 -2.36 21.49 -6.57
N GLN A 89 -2.04 21.71 -7.86
CA GLN A 89 -1.80 20.65 -8.84
C GLN A 89 -0.68 19.64 -8.46
N ASN A 90 0.19 20.00 -7.51
CA ASN A 90 1.33 19.17 -7.14
C ASN A 90 1.31 18.70 -5.69
N PHE A 91 0.33 19.09 -4.90
CA PHE A 91 0.30 18.79 -3.48
C PHE A 91 -1.09 18.38 -3.03
N ALA A 92 -1.16 17.27 -2.30
CA ALA A 92 -2.34 16.80 -1.59
C ALA A 92 -1.99 16.51 -0.14
N TYR A 93 -2.97 16.62 0.74
CA TYR A 93 -2.87 16.13 2.11
C TYR A 93 -4.13 15.34 2.49
N GLU A 94 -3.93 14.37 3.34
CA GLU A 94 -4.94 13.46 3.87
C GLU A 94 -4.86 13.49 5.40
N LEU A 95 -5.99 13.53 6.08
CA LEU A 95 -6.09 13.53 7.55
C LEU A 95 -6.96 12.35 7.98
N SER A 96 -6.40 11.44 8.76
CA SER A 96 -7.03 10.17 9.06
C SER A 96 -7.23 9.92 10.55
N LEU A 97 -8.33 9.23 10.86
CA LEU A 97 -8.62 8.64 12.16
C LEU A 97 -8.70 7.13 12.02
N HIS A 98 -8.02 6.43 12.93
CA HIS A 98 -7.89 4.98 12.86
C HIS A 98 -8.62 4.26 13.98
N GLY A 99 -9.24 3.14 13.65
CA GLY A 99 -9.79 2.17 14.58
C GLY A 99 -9.25 0.77 14.27
N LEU A 100 -9.09 -0.06 15.30
CA LEU A 100 -8.63 -1.44 15.16
C LEU A 100 -9.65 -2.41 15.76
N SER A 101 -10.00 -3.44 14.99
CA SER A 101 -10.85 -4.56 15.43
C SER A 101 -10.03 -5.84 15.44
N HIS A 102 -9.80 -6.40 16.62
CA HIS A 102 -9.08 -7.66 16.79
C HIS A 102 -10.00 -8.80 17.15
N SER A 103 -9.71 -9.99 16.61
CA SER A 103 -10.29 -11.28 16.99
C SER A 103 -9.19 -12.33 16.98
N ILE A 104 -8.58 -12.56 18.15
CA ILE A 104 -7.41 -13.41 18.35
C ILE A 104 -7.81 -14.55 19.31
N SER A 105 -7.54 -15.81 18.92
CA SER A 105 -7.84 -16.97 19.76
C SER A 105 -6.90 -18.15 19.44
N GLY A 106 -6.09 -18.56 20.43
CA GLY A 106 -5.19 -19.70 20.35
C GLY A 106 -4.04 -19.52 19.34
N VAL A 107 -3.64 -18.29 19.06
CA VAL A 107 -2.50 -17.96 18.19
C VAL A 107 -1.20 -18.10 19.00
N GLU A 108 -0.15 -18.66 18.39
CA GLU A 108 1.17 -18.78 19.04
C GLU A 108 1.67 -17.38 19.44
N ASP A 109 2.23 -17.26 20.64
CA ASP A 109 2.84 -16.06 21.21
C ASP A 109 1.91 -14.84 21.39
N LEU A 110 0.62 -14.96 21.07
CA LEU A 110 -0.37 -13.93 21.30
C LEU A 110 -1.41 -14.36 22.33
N ASN A 111 -1.89 -13.41 23.13
CA ASN A 111 -3.00 -13.63 24.04
C ASN A 111 -4.34 -13.60 23.30
N ASP A 112 -5.32 -14.37 23.77
CA ASP A 112 -6.69 -14.28 23.28
C ASP A 112 -7.24 -12.88 23.52
N PHE A 113 -7.72 -12.23 22.46
CA PHE A 113 -8.19 -10.84 22.52
C PHE A 113 -9.32 -10.58 21.53
N HIS A 114 -10.36 -9.87 21.98
CA HIS A 114 -11.49 -9.47 21.13
C HIS A 114 -11.94 -8.07 21.52
N ALA A 115 -11.69 -7.10 20.67
CA ALA A 115 -12.14 -5.72 20.86
C ALA A 115 -12.11 -4.92 19.55
N THR A 116 -12.91 -3.84 19.53
CA THR A 116 -12.79 -2.75 18.57
C THR A 116 -12.45 -1.49 19.35
N GLN A 117 -11.38 -0.79 18.95
CA GLN A 117 -10.83 0.33 19.69
C GLN A 117 -10.43 1.45 18.72
N PHE A 118 -10.57 2.70 19.17
CA PHE A 118 -9.89 3.81 18.51
C PHE A 118 -8.38 3.62 18.67
N SER A 119 -7.64 3.57 17.55
CA SER A 119 -6.21 3.24 17.57
C SER A 119 -5.29 4.43 17.41
N GLY A 120 -5.67 5.45 16.65
CA GLY A 120 -4.76 6.55 16.38
C GLY A 120 -5.24 7.56 15.36
N ALA A 121 -4.29 8.34 14.86
CA ALA A 121 -4.49 9.33 13.81
C ALA A 121 -3.21 9.50 12.99
N SER A 122 -3.37 9.84 11.71
CA SER A 122 -2.25 10.16 10.81
C SER A 122 -2.53 11.41 9.97
N ALA A 123 -1.48 11.89 9.30
CA ALA A 123 -1.58 12.94 8.30
C ALA A 123 -0.63 12.59 7.15
N LYS A 124 -1.17 12.26 5.99
CA LYS A 124 -0.39 11.96 4.79
C LYS A 124 -0.21 13.21 3.94
N LEU A 125 1.01 13.45 3.51
CA LEU A 125 1.40 14.52 2.61
C LEU A 125 1.90 13.89 1.32
N ARG A 126 1.32 14.28 0.18
CA ARG A 126 1.70 13.77 -1.15
C ARG A 126 2.20 14.91 -2.02
N TYR A 127 3.31 14.71 -2.68
CA TYR A 127 3.87 15.68 -3.61
C TYR A 127 4.15 15.05 -4.98
N LEU A 128 3.41 15.51 -5.99
CA LEU A 128 3.57 15.10 -7.38
C LEU A 128 4.80 15.78 -7.98
N ILE A 129 5.86 15.02 -8.17
CA ILE A 129 7.12 15.50 -8.77
C ILE A 129 6.97 15.59 -10.29
N LEU A 130 6.30 14.59 -10.89
CA LEU A 130 6.10 14.48 -12.33
C LEU A 130 4.74 13.89 -12.62
N GLY A 131 3.87 14.65 -13.29
CA GLY A 131 2.58 14.17 -13.75
C GLY A 131 2.72 13.35 -15.03
N ARG A 132 1.97 12.24 -15.11
CA ARG A 132 1.83 11.47 -16.35
C ARG A 132 1.05 12.30 -17.39
N GLY A 133 1.49 12.27 -18.64
CA GLY A 133 0.83 13.00 -19.73
C GLY A 133 1.62 12.94 -21.03
N PRO A 134 1.21 13.71 -22.07
CA PRO A 134 1.81 13.63 -23.40
C PRO A 134 3.31 13.89 -23.47
N GLY A 135 3.87 14.60 -22.50
CA GLY A 135 5.31 14.90 -22.39
C GLY A 135 6.09 14.01 -21.42
N SER A 136 5.38 13.21 -20.62
CA SER A 136 5.97 12.32 -19.60
C SER A 136 5.16 11.02 -19.52
N PRO A 137 5.72 9.89 -19.94
CA PRO A 137 5.03 8.60 -19.85
C PRO A 137 4.97 8.06 -18.42
N ILE A 138 5.68 8.68 -17.47
CA ILE A 138 5.78 8.23 -16.08
C ILE A 138 5.21 9.30 -15.16
N GLY A 139 4.34 8.89 -14.23
CA GLY A 139 3.98 9.64 -13.03
C GLY A 139 4.98 9.36 -11.92
N LEU A 140 5.32 10.35 -11.11
CA LEU A 140 6.20 10.21 -9.95
C LEU A 140 5.72 11.06 -8.79
N THR A 141 5.41 10.42 -7.68
CA THR A 141 4.95 11.05 -6.44
C THR A 141 5.80 10.58 -5.26
N VAL A 142 6.02 11.46 -4.30
CA VAL A 142 6.58 11.10 -2.99
C VAL A 142 5.55 11.39 -1.92
N SER A 143 5.52 10.57 -0.87
CA SER A 143 4.66 10.82 0.28
C SER A 143 5.37 10.60 1.60
N ALA A 144 4.85 11.28 2.62
CA ALA A 144 5.24 11.10 4.01
C ALA A 144 3.98 11.12 4.86
N GLU A 145 3.81 10.12 5.72
CA GLU A 145 2.65 9.97 6.57
C GLU A 145 3.09 9.74 8.02
N PRO A 146 3.32 10.81 8.81
CA PRO A 146 3.47 10.67 10.25
C PRO A 146 2.18 10.17 10.88
N GLU A 147 2.34 9.22 11.80
CA GLU A 147 1.27 8.55 12.52
C GLU A 147 1.52 8.54 14.02
N TRP A 148 0.44 8.64 14.80
CA TRP A 148 0.40 8.34 16.21
C TRP A 148 -0.61 7.22 16.47
N ALA A 149 -0.18 6.19 17.22
CA ALA A 149 -1.06 5.12 17.64
C ALA A 149 -1.00 4.88 19.16
N ARG A 150 -2.12 4.40 19.71
CA ARG A 150 -2.29 4.04 21.12
C ARG A 150 -2.63 2.58 21.35
N ILE A 151 -2.85 1.85 20.28
CA ILE A 151 -3.16 0.42 20.26
C ILE A 151 -2.17 -0.24 19.31
N ASP A 152 -1.62 -1.35 19.73
CA ASP A 152 -0.76 -2.18 18.90
C ASP A 152 -1.58 -2.85 17.79
N GLY A 153 -1.08 -2.79 16.57
CA GLY A 153 -1.77 -3.31 15.38
C GLY A 153 -1.85 -4.83 15.34
N GLU A 154 -0.91 -5.52 15.99
CA GLU A 154 -0.83 -6.97 15.97
C GLU A 154 -1.67 -7.63 17.06
N ASP A 155 -1.51 -7.23 18.31
CA ASP A 155 -2.10 -7.91 19.47
C ASP A 155 -3.24 -7.15 20.16
N GLY A 156 -3.48 -5.90 19.76
CA GLY A 156 -4.54 -5.03 20.30
C GLY A 156 -4.25 -4.48 21.69
N THR A 157 -3.06 -4.64 22.21
CA THR A 157 -2.67 -4.13 23.53
C THR A 157 -2.46 -2.61 23.50
N GLN A 158 -2.49 -1.99 24.68
CA GLN A 158 -2.25 -0.56 24.79
C GLN A 158 -0.77 -0.25 24.59
N THR A 159 -0.49 0.67 23.72
CA THR A 159 0.87 1.17 23.45
C THR A 159 0.85 2.71 23.33
N ARG A 160 2.01 3.29 23.18
CA ARG A 160 2.21 4.62 22.64
C ARG A 160 3.21 4.49 21.51
N SER A 161 2.73 4.65 20.28
CA SER A 161 3.56 4.53 19.09
C SER A 161 3.59 5.81 18.30
N TYR A 162 4.74 6.08 17.69
CA TYR A 162 4.94 7.10 16.68
C TYR A 162 5.69 6.48 15.52
N GLY A 163 5.11 6.58 14.35
CA GLY A 163 5.64 6.06 13.10
C GLY A 163 5.61 7.09 11.99
N SER A 164 6.13 6.72 10.86
CA SER A 164 5.95 7.43 9.62
C SER A 164 6.10 6.47 8.46
N THR A 165 5.20 6.54 7.48
CA THR A 165 5.36 5.85 6.20
C THR A 165 5.92 6.82 5.16
N PHE A 166 7.02 6.47 4.55
CA PHE A 166 7.60 7.20 3.42
C PHE A 166 7.47 6.36 2.17
N LYS A 167 6.92 6.93 1.09
CA LYS A 167 6.80 6.23 -0.19
C LYS A 167 7.39 7.05 -1.34
N ILE A 168 8.00 6.34 -2.29
CA ILE A 168 8.25 6.81 -3.65
C ILE A 168 7.36 5.98 -4.55
N VAL A 169 6.48 6.64 -5.27
CA VAL A 169 5.45 6.01 -6.12
C VAL A 169 5.71 6.41 -7.56
N ALA A 170 5.85 5.44 -8.44
CA ALA A 170 5.95 5.67 -9.87
C ALA A 170 4.88 4.83 -10.59
N ASP A 171 4.24 5.42 -11.59
CA ASP A 171 3.33 4.68 -12.45
C ASP A 171 3.53 5.02 -13.92
N THR A 172 2.99 4.19 -14.78
CA THR A 172 3.02 4.38 -16.22
C THR A 172 1.84 3.71 -16.90
N GLU A 173 1.51 4.21 -18.06
CA GLU A 173 0.52 3.65 -18.95
C GLU A 173 1.21 2.82 -20.02
N LEU A 174 1.11 1.49 -19.93
CA LEU A 174 1.74 0.56 -20.86
C LEU A 174 0.96 0.44 -22.19
N ILE A 175 -0.38 0.52 -22.09
CA ILE A 175 -1.30 0.60 -23.23
C ILE A 175 -2.23 1.77 -22.95
N PRO A 176 -2.29 2.78 -23.85
CA PRO A 176 -3.08 3.99 -23.65
C PRO A 176 -4.49 3.71 -23.17
N ASN A 177 -4.89 4.31 -22.07
CA ASN A 177 -6.19 4.18 -21.41
C ASN A 177 -6.62 2.75 -21.03
N ARG A 178 -5.73 1.76 -21.07
CA ARG A 178 -6.08 0.34 -20.87
C ARG A 178 -5.23 -0.39 -19.84
N LEU A 179 -3.91 -0.34 -19.96
CA LEU A 179 -3.01 -1.12 -19.11
C LEU A 179 -2.07 -0.18 -18.38
N TYR A 180 -2.12 -0.24 -17.07
CA TYR A 180 -1.33 0.57 -16.16
C TYR A 180 -0.40 -0.32 -15.35
N ALA A 181 0.76 0.22 -14.99
CA ALA A 181 1.70 -0.40 -14.06
C ALA A 181 2.13 0.61 -13.01
N ALA A 182 2.34 0.16 -11.79
CA ALA A 182 2.85 0.97 -10.69
C ALA A 182 3.97 0.26 -9.94
N LEU A 183 4.87 1.05 -9.36
CA LEU A 183 5.96 0.65 -8.48
C LEU A 183 5.96 1.56 -7.27
N ASN A 184 5.95 0.97 -6.07
CA ASN A 184 6.17 1.70 -4.83
C ASN A 184 7.45 1.21 -4.15
N LEU A 185 8.22 2.14 -3.60
CA LEU A 185 9.28 1.90 -2.65
C LEU A 185 8.82 2.45 -1.31
N ILE A 186 8.89 1.64 -0.26
CA ILE A 186 8.26 1.92 1.03
C ILE A 186 9.30 1.82 2.13
N TYR A 187 9.27 2.74 3.08
CA TYR A 187 10.07 2.74 4.30
C TYR A 187 9.24 3.23 5.48
N GLU A 188 9.17 2.44 6.56
CA GLU A 188 8.30 2.67 7.69
C GLU A 188 9.07 2.53 9.02
N PRO A 189 9.75 3.57 9.49
CA PRO A 189 10.34 3.60 10.82
C PRO A 189 9.26 3.83 11.88
N SER A 190 9.34 3.11 12.99
CA SER A 190 8.45 3.29 14.12
C SER A 190 9.16 3.18 15.46
N THR A 191 8.58 3.78 16.48
CA THR A 191 8.99 3.63 17.86
C THR A 191 7.75 3.46 18.73
N ALA A 192 7.73 2.43 19.53
CA ALA A 192 6.61 2.06 20.37
C ALA A 192 7.04 1.89 21.83
N LYS A 193 6.10 2.21 22.73
CA LYS A 193 6.26 1.93 24.17
C LYS A 193 5.01 1.21 24.66
N PRO A 194 5.06 -0.13 24.80
CA PRO A 194 3.97 -0.91 25.35
C PRO A 194 3.57 -0.44 26.76
N ALA A 195 2.30 -0.59 27.11
CA ALA A 195 1.83 -0.18 28.42
C ALA A 195 2.54 -0.99 29.53
N GLY A 196 3.14 -0.28 30.49
CA GLY A 196 3.93 -0.90 31.58
C GLY A 196 5.39 -1.18 31.24
N ALA A 197 5.82 -0.98 29.99
CA ALA A 197 7.23 -1.06 29.63
C ALA A 197 8.01 0.19 30.08
N ASP A 198 9.27 0.01 30.45
CA ASP A 198 10.14 1.13 30.86
C ASP A 198 10.84 1.77 29.65
N MET A 199 11.11 1.00 28.61
CA MET A 199 11.88 1.44 27.45
C MET A 199 11.02 1.55 26.19
N TRP A 200 11.50 2.35 25.25
CA TRP A 200 10.98 2.43 23.90
C TRP A 200 11.62 1.36 23.02
N GLU A 201 10.81 0.64 22.33
CA GLU A 201 11.18 -0.28 21.25
C GLU A 201 11.26 0.50 19.93
N ARG A 202 12.11 0.06 19.04
CA ARG A 202 12.31 0.70 17.73
C ARG A 202 12.32 -0.38 16.68
N SER A 203 11.58 -0.15 15.63
CA SER A 203 11.50 -1.07 14.49
C SER A 203 11.48 -0.29 13.18
N SER A 204 11.69 -0.97 12.10
CA SER A 204 11.44 -0.44 10.77
C SER A 204 11.01 -1.56 9.83
N SER A 205 10.21 -1.21 8.84
CA SER A 205 9.95 -2.08 7.71
C SER A 205 10.37 -1.41 6.40
N GLY A 206 10.63 -2.23 5.40
CA GLY A 206 10.92 -1.79 4.05
C GLY A 206 10.16 -2.65 3.06
N GLY A 207 9.62 -2.03 2.02
CA GLY A 207 8.81 -2.71 1.03
C GLY A 207 9.08 -2.27 -0.39
N VAL A 208 8.83 -3.20 -1.31
CA VAL A 208 8.74 -2.94 -2.75
C VAL A 208 7.44 -3.54 -3.25
N ALA A 209 6.56 -2.72 -3.80
CA ALA A 209 5.29 -3.17 -4.32
C ALA A 209 5.15 -2.88 -5.82
N LEU A 210 4.59 -3.83 -6.55
CA LEU A 210 4.36 -3.78 -8.00
C LEU A 210 2.88 -4.04 -8.28
N GLY A 211 2.27 -3.21 -9.12
CA GLY A 211 0.90 -3.35 -9.56
C GLY A 211 0.77 -3.36 -11.07
N LEU A 212 -0.15 -4.19 -11.57
CA LEU A 212 -0.63 -4.15 -12.95
C LEU A 212 -2.14 -4.10 -12.92
N ALA A 213 -2.75 -3.17 -13.66
CA ALA A 213 -4.20 -3.05 -13.75
C ALA A 213 -4.66 -2.84 -15.19
N TYR A 214 -5.67 -3.59 -15.60
CA TYR A 214 -6.28 -3.51 -16.92
C TYR A 214 -7.72 -3.01 -16.82
N ARG A 215 -8.02 -1.91 -17.51
CA ARG A 215 -9.38 -1.36 -17.62
C ARG A 215 -10.19 -2.19 -18.62
N VAL A 216 -11.09 -2.99 -18.09
CA VAL A 216 -11.99 -3.84 -18.90
C VAL A 216 -13.11 -3.00 -19.49
N THR A 217 -13.63 -2.05 -18.70
CA THR A 217 -14.60 -1.03 -19.12
C THR A 217 -14.11 0.35 -18.72
N PRO A 218 -14.75 1.47 -19.15
CA PRO A 218 -14.39 2.80 -18.66
C PRO A 218 -14.46 2.96 -17.14
N THR A 219 -15.28 2.14 -16.48
CA THR A 219 -15.58 2.24 -15.04
C THR A 219 -15.06 1.07 -14.20
N VAL A 220 -14.49 0.03 -14.83
CA VAL A 220 -14.01 -1.17 -14.12
C VAL A 220 -12.61 -1.53 -14.55
N ALA A 221 -11.72 -1.64 -13.58
CA ALA A 221 -10.38 -2.18 -13.76
C ALA A 221 -10.16 -3.43 -12.88
N PHE A 222 -9.49 -4.42 -13.43
CA PHE A 222 -8.97 -5.58 -12.71
C PHE A 222 -7.46 -5.59 -12.78
N GLY A 223 -6.83 -6.02 -11.71
CA GLY A 223 -5.39 -6.04 -11.62
C GLY A 223 -4.83 -7.19 -10.80
N VAL A 224 -3.53 -7.15 -10.65
CA VAL A 224 -2.75 -7.99 -9.74
C VAL A 224 -1.69 -7.13 -9.08
N GLY A 225 -1.52 -7.32 -7.77
CA GLY A 225 -0.45 -6.72 -6.97
C GLY A 225 0.53 -7.79 -6.49
N ALA A 226 1.78 -7.40 -6.32
CA ALA A 226 2.82 -8.17 -5.67
C ALA A 226 3.61 -7.24 -4.73
N GLU A 227 3.74 -7.62 -3.46
CA GLU A 227 4.39 -6.83 -2.42
C GLU A 227 5.45 -7.68 -1.73
N TYR A 228 6.66 -7.20 -1.69
CA TYR A 228 7.76 -7.76 -0.91
C TYR A 228 8.02 -6.86 0.27
N ASP A 229 7.76 -7.37 1.48
CA ASP A 229 7.94 -6.68 2.74
C ASP A 229 9.04 -7.32 3.56
N SER A 230 9.77 -6.51 4.31
CA SER A 230 10.84 -6.95 5.21
C SER A 230 10.79 -6.20 6.53
N ALA A 231 10.93 -6.92 7.64
CA ALA A 231 10.90 -6.40 9.01
C ALA A 231 12.29 -6.36 9.61
N TYR A 232 12.55 -5.35 10.44
CA TYR A 232 13.83 -5.12 11.10
C TYR A 232 13.66 -4.54 12.49
N ASP A 233 14.48 -4.96 13.43
CA ASP A 233 14.75 -4.19 14.64
C ASP A 233 15.52 -2.91 14.30
N GLY A 234 15.21 -1.84 15.03
CA GLY A 234 15.84 -0.52 14.87
C GLY A 234 15.32 0.30 13.70
N LEU A 235 15.51 1.63 13.79
CA LEU A 235 14.91 2.59 12.87
C LEU A 235 15.49 2.58 11.44
N ALA A 236 16.65 2.00 11.22
CA ALA A 236 17.38 2.09 9.95
C ALA A 236 17.85 0.71 9.47
N PHE A 237 16.91 -0.26 9.39
CA PHE A 237 17.20 -1.62 8.91
C PHE A 237 18.37 -2.30 9.64
N GLN A 238 18.44 -2.16 10.99
CA GLN A 238 19.63 -2.55 11.74
C GLN A 238 19.78 -4.07 11.88
N THR A 239 18.74 -4.77 12.36
CA THR A 239 18.74 -6.22 12.48
C THR A 239 17.56 -6.77 11.69
N PHE A 240 17.85 -7.63 10.75
CA PHE A 240 16.81 -8.26 9.93
C PHE A 240 16.05 -9.34 10.72
N ASP A 241 14.72 -9.28 10.73
CA ASP A 241 13.83 -10.19 11.46
C ASP A 241 13.11 -11.15 10.55
N GLY A 242 12.76 -10.71 9.35
CA GLY A 242 12.07 -11.56 8.39
C GLY A 242 11.59 -10.82 7.16
N HIS A 243 10.98 -11.60 6.25
CA HIS A 243 10.37 -11.05 5.05
C HIS A 243 9.19 -11.88 4.57
N ALA A 244 8.30 -11.23 3.80
CA ALA A 244 7.17 -11.86 3.15
C ALA A 244 6.98 -11.35 1.71
N LEU A 245 6.50 -12.22 0.83
CA LEU A 245 6.03 -11.87 -0.51
C LEU A 245 4.55 -12.17 -0.60
N PHE A 246 3.75 -11.14 -0.81
CA PHE A 246 2.31 -11.22 -1.03
C PHE A 246 1.99 -11.06 -2.50
N VAL A 247 0.99 -11.80 -2.98
CA VAL A 247 0.49 -11.67 -4.36
C VAL A 247 -1.01 -11.86 -4.35
N GLY A 248 -1.72 -11.04 -5.13
CA GLY A 248 -3.15 -11.19 -5.23
C GLY A 248 -3.85 -10.26 -6.21
N PRO A 249 -5.16 -10.50 -6.45
CA PRO A 249 -5.98 -9.73 -7.35
C PRO A 249 -6.38 -8.37 -6.76
N THR A 250 -6.64 -7.42 -7.66
CA THR A 250 -7.18 -6.11 -7.36
C THR A 250 -8.38 -5.80 -8.24
N LEU A 251 -9.28 -4.97 -7.75
CA LEU A 251 -10.49 -4.51 -8.44
C LEU A 251 -10.72 -3.04 -8.13
N GLN A 252 -11.03 -2.24 -9.16
CA GLN A 252 -11.53 -0.89 -9.00
C GLN A 252 -12.84 -0.73 -9.79
N ILE A 253 -13.82 -0.06 -9.18
CA ILE A 253 -15.11 0.25 -9.79
C ILE A 253 -15.43 1.73 -9.53
N ASN A 254 -15.55 2.52 -10.59
CA ASN A 254 -16.05 3.89 -10.51
C ASN A 254 -17.57 3.84 -10.75
N PHE A 255 -18.37 3.89 -9.70
CA PHE A 255 -19.84 3.91 -9.80
C PHE A 255 -20.34 5.19 -10.46
N THR A 256 -19.69 6.29 -10.14
CA THR A 256 -19.88 7.62 -10.74
C THR A 256 -18.51 8.30 -10.84
N PRO A 257 -18.38 9.48 -11.48
CA PRO A 257 -17.13 10.26 -11.42
C PRO A 257 -16.69 10.67 -10.01
N LYS A 258 -17.57 10.53 -9.00
CA LYS A 258 -17.35 10.96 -7.61
C LYS A 258 -17.46 9.85 -6.59
N ILE A 259 -17.71 8.62 -7.00
CA ILE A 259 -17.84 7.48 -6.08
C ILE A 259 -17.06 6.33 -6.65
N LEU A 260 -15.99 5.97 -5.93
CA LEU A 260 -15.08 4.90 -6.26
C LEU A 260 -15.10 3.81 -5.19
N LEU A 261 -15.01 2.56 -5.61
CA LEU A 261 -14.72 1.41 -4.76
C LEU A 261 -13.47 0.74 -5.30
N ALA A 262 -12.49 0.53 -4.42
CA ALA A 262 -11.35 -0.33 -4.69
C ALA A 262 -11.35 -1.50 -3.70
N ALA A 263 -10.92 -2.67 -4.17
CA ALA A 263 -10.78 -3.85 -3.34
C ALA A 263 -9.55 -4.64 -3.77
N ALA A 264 -8.87 -5.24 -2.81
CA ALA A 264 -7.74 -6.11 -3.03
C ALA A 264 -7.75 -7.28 -2.05
N PHE A 265 -7.16 -8.36 -2.46
CA PHE A 265 -6.87 -9.51 -1.61
C PHE A 265 -5.49 -10.02 -1.97
N SER A 266 -4.65 -10.34 -1.00
CA SER A 266 -3.35 -10.94 -1.25
C SER A 266 -3.07 -12.09 -0.28
N ALA A 267 -2.24 -13.02 -0.74
CA ALA A 267 -1.77 -14.13 0.07
C ALA A 267 -0.25 -14.13 0.11
N GLN A 268 0.31 -14.41 1.28
CA GLN A 268 1.73 -14.66 1.42
C GLN A 268 2.09 -15.97 0.67
N VAL A 269 2.86 -15.83 -0.40
CA VAL A 269 3.28 -16.95 -1.27
C VAL A 269 4.70 -17.42 -0.97
N ALA A 270 5.52 -16.56 -0.35
CA ALA A 270 6.85 -16.87 0.16
C ALA A 270 7.15 -15.99 1.37
N GLY A 271 8.02 -16.44 2.26
CA GLY A 271 8.44 -15.70 3.43
C GLY A 271 9.34 -16.53 4.33
N HIS A 272 10.05 -15.84 5.23
CA HIS A 272 10.93 -16.46 6.21
C HIS A 272 11.17 -15.51 7.39
N ALA A 273 10.91 -15.98 8.60
CA ALA A 273 11.30 -15.32 9.83
C ALA A 273 12.65 -15.88 10.31
N VAL A 274 13.51 -15.02 10.85
CA VAL A 274 14.85 -15.44 11.31
C VAL A 274 14.77 -16.50 12.40
N ASP A 275 13.84 -16.36 13.32
CA ASP A 275 13.68 -17.24 14.47
C ASP A 275 12.68 -18.39 14.28
N ASP A 276 12.03 -18.48 13.09
CA ASP A 276 11.09 -19.56 12.77
C ASP A 276 11.49 -20.28 11.47
N PRO A 277 12.00 -21.53 11.53
CA PRO A 277 12.42 -22.29 10.34
C PRO A 277 11.27 -22.79 9.46
N ARG A 278 10.03 -22.61 9.88
CA ARG A 278 8.83 -23.03 9.12
C ARG A 278 8.66 -22.19 7.87
N ALA A 279 7.96 -22.72 6.89
CA ALA A 279 7.63 -21.98 5.67
C ALA A 279 6.69 -20.81 5.97
N LEU A 280 6.82 -19.72 5.21
CA LEU A 280 6.18 -18.43 5.36
C LEU A 280 6.63 -17.72 6.66
N ASP A 281 6.67 -16.41 6.62
CA ASP A 281 6.88 -15.58 7.80
C ASP A 281 5.51 -15.22 8.40
N LEU A 282 5.02 -16.04 9.31
CA LEU A 282 3.77 -15.80 10.05
C LEU A 282 4.04 -15.32 11.48
N THR A 283 5.30 -14.98 11.78
CA THR A 283 5.70 -14.31 13.01
C THR A 283 5.59 -12.80 12.83
N ASN A 284 6.23 -12.25 11.82
CA ASN A 284 6.22 -10.81 11.56
C ASN A 284 5.00 -10.38 10.72
N PHE A 285 4.46 -11.27 9.89
CA PHE A 285 3.39 -10.97 8.95
C PHE A 285 2.21 -11.94 9.10
N GLU A 286 1.11 -11.62 8.45
CA GLU A 286 -0.08 -12.47 8.30
C GLU A 286 0.01 -13.36 7.04
N ARG A 287 -0.90 -14.32 6.94
CA ARG A 287 -0.99 -15.17 5.74
C ARG A 287 -1.79 -14.52 4.61
N TYR A 288 -2.84 -13.78 4.96
CA TYR A 288 -3.74 -13.17 4.00
C TYR A 288 -4.00 -11.71 4.37
N ARG A 289 -4.07 -10.86 3.36
CA ARG A 289 -4.49 -9.46 3.46
C ARG A 289 -5.73 -9.22 2.62
N ALA A 290 -6.61 -8.36 3.08
CA ALA A 290 -7.71 -7.84 2.29
C ALA A 290 -7.81 -6.33 2.50
N ASN A 291 -8.13 -5.61 1.44
CA ASN A 291 -8.33 -4.18 1.48
C ASN A 291 -9.64 -3.84 0.79
N LEU A 292 -10.40 -2.93 1.37
CA LEU A 292 -11.60 -2.34 0.79
C LEU A 292 -11.56 -0.84 1.03
N LYS A 293 -11.64 -0.08 -0.05
CA LYS A 293 -11.61 1.37 -0.04
C LYS A 293 -12.86 1.91 -0.72
N LEU A 294 -13.49 2.91 -0.10
CA LEU A 294 -14.66 3.60 -0.62
C LEU A 294 -14.42 5.10 -0.53
N GLU A 295 -14.38 5.76 -1.67
CA GLU A 295 -14.14 7.20 -1.79
C GLU A 295 -15.39 7.94 -2.26
N PHE A 296 -15.60 9.12 -1.70
CA PHE A 296 -16.65 10.08 -2.06
C PHE A 296 -16.03 11.46 -2.28
N GLU A 297 -15.91 11.86 -3.53
CA GLU A 297 -15.45 13.18 -3.94
C GLU A 297 -16.60 14.21 -3.92
N PHE A 298 -16.31 15.50 -3.56
CA PHE A 298 -17.35 16.55 -3.50
C PHE A 298 -16.83 17.96 -3.83
#